data_6c238066dad9158cc9e6f6199cab5a02
#
_entry.id   6c238066dad9158cc9e6f6199cab5a02
#
_cell.length_a   1.000
_cell.length_b   1.000
_cell.length_c   1.000
_cell.angle_alpha   90.00
_cell.angle_beta   90.00
_cell.angle_gamma   90.00
#
_symmetry.space_group_name_H-M   'P 1'
#
loop_
_entity.id
_entity.type
_entity.pdbx_description
1 polymer ?
#
loop_
_entity_poly.entity_id
_entity_poly.type
_entity_poly.pdbx_seq_one_letter_code
_entity_poly.pdbx_strand_id
1 'polypeptide(L)'
;LEALKNGELETPYDAAIREVAEETGLDAAQYDLQDWQLSNVYEIYPYWRYRYAPGVTHNTEHVFGLELPDALPVQLATDEHVRYEWVDWREAAKRVFSWTNVEALRELGKRHGLLL
;
A
#
# COMPACT_ATOMS: atom_id res chain seq x y z
N LEU A 1 -2.38 -6.87 -9.38
CA LEU A 1 -1.98 -6.20 -10.64
C LEU A 1 -3.07 -6.36 -11.68
N GLU A 2 -3.37 -5.30 -12.40
CA GLU A 2 -4.38 -5.31 -13.44
C GLU A 2 -3.78 -5.60 -14.82
N ALA A 3 -4.59 -6.20 -15.69
CA ALA A 3 -4.22 -6.42 -17.07
C ALA A 3 -4.31 -5.11 -17.85
N LEU A 4 -3.30 -4.85 -18.67
CA LEU A 4 -3.27 -3.72 -19.60
C LEU A 4 -4.00 -4.06 -20.90
N LYS A 5 -4.31 -3.04 -21.70
CA LYS A 5 -5.01 -3.23 -23.00
C LYS A 5 -4.27 -4.14 -23.96
N ASN A 6 -2.94 -4.23 -23.85
CA ASN A 6 -2.10 -5.10 -24.69
C ASN A 6 -1.98 -6.54 -24.16
N GLY A 7 -2.70 -6.90 -23.09
CA GLY A 7 -2.68 -8.23 -22.48
C GLY A 7 -1.57 -8.44 -21.46
N GLU A 8 -0.71 -7.47 -21.24
CA GLU A 8 0.33 -7.53 -20.20
C GLU A 8 -0.24 -7.14 -18.85
N LEU A 9 0.40 -7.59 -17.77
CA LEU A 9 0.10 -7.12 -16.42
C LEU A 9 0.81 -5.79 -16.17
N GLU A 10 0.16 -4.90 -15.42
CA GLU A 10 0.82 -3.68 -14.96
C GLU A 10 1.98 -4.04 -14.03
N THR A 11 3.00 -3.18 -13.97
CA THR A 11 4.10 -3.36 -13.03
C THR A 11 3.65 -3.04 -11.60
N PRO A 12 4.33 -3.53 -10.56
CA PRO A 12 4.03 -3.13 -9.18
C PRO A 12 4.08 -1.61 -8.98
N TYR A 13 5.01 -0.92 -9.62
CA TYR A 13 5.11 0.53 -9.56
C TYR A 13 3.86 1.22 -10.15
N ASP A 14 3.42 0.78 -11.33
CA ASP A 14 2.22 1.34 -11.97
C ASP A 14 0.96 1.03 -11.16
N ALA A 15 0.88 -0.16 -10.58
CA ALA A 15 -0.20 -0.53 -9.67
C ALA A 15 -0.24 0.39 -8.44
N ALA A 16 0.92 0.71 -7.87
CA ALA A 16 1.01 1.61 -6.72
C ALA A 16 0.49 3.01 -7.08
N ILE A 17 0.87 3.55 -8.24
CA ILE A 17 0.37 4.84 -8.71
C ILE A 17 -1.17 4.82 -8.86
N ARG A 18 -1.70 3.78 -9.49
CA ARG A 18 -3.14 3.64 -9.69
C ARG A 18 -3.88 3.54 -8.36
N GLU A 19 -3.43 2.70 -7.45
CA GLU A 19 -4.08 2.49 -6.15
C GLU A 19 -4.05 3.73 -5.28
N VAL A 20 -2.93 4.47 -5.27
CA VAL A 20 -2.85 5.74 -4.54
C VAL A 20 -3.87 6.74 -5.08
N ALA A 21 -4.00 6.85 -6.41
CA ALA A 21 -4.98 7.73 -7.03
C ALA A 21 -6.42 7.33 -6.68
N GLU A 22 -6.72 6.04 -6.73
CA GLU A 22 -8.06 5.53 -6.41
C GLU A 22 -8.43 5.73 -4.94
N GLU A 23 -7.48 5.52 -4.04
CA GLU A 23 -7.74 5.55 -2.60
C GLU A 23 -7.62 6.94 -1.97
N THR A 24 -6.78 7.80 -2.53
CA THR A 24 -6.46 9.10 -1.91
C THR A 24 -6.68 10.31 -2.81
N GLY A 25 -6.90 10.11 -4.11
CA GLY A 25 -6.99 11.20 -5.07
C GLY A 25 -5.65 11.85 -5.43
N LEU A 26 -4.54 11.35 -4.89
CA LEU A 26 -3.21 11.90 -5.15
C LEU A 26 -2.56 11.23 -6.38
N ASP A 27 -1.85 12.03 -7.17
CA ASP A 27 -1.01 11.51 -8.26
C ASP A 27 0.40 11.26 -7.72
N ALA A 28 0.67 10.00 -7.35
CA ALA A 28 1.95 9.62 -6.76
C ALA A 28 3.14 9.88 -7.69
N ALA A 29 2.93 9.92 -9.00
CA ALA A 29 3.99 10.21 -9.98
C ALA A 29 4.52 11.63 -9.87
N GLN A 30 3.76 12.56 -9.27
CA GLN A 30 4.18 13.96 -9.05
C GLN A 30 5.00 14.15 -7.77
N TYR A 31 5.14 13.08 -6.97
CA TYR A 31 5.85 13.11 -5.70
C TYR A 31 6.95 12.04 -5.70
N ASP A 32 7.57 11.84 -4.57
CA ASP A 32 8.65 10.86 -4.43
C ASP A 32 8.08 9.49 -4.04
N LEU A 33 7.74 8.70 -5.05
CA LEU A 33 7.30 7.31 -4.88
C LEU A 33 8.50 6.38 -5.06
N GLN A 34 8.85 5.66 -4.00
CA GLN A 34 10.00 4.78 -4.00
C GLN A 34 9.57 3.32 -3.83
N ASP A 35 10.09 2.46 -4.70
CA ASP A 35 10.01 1.02 -4.52
C ASP A 35 11.07 0.62 -3.49
N TRP A 36 10.62 0.14 -2.33
CA TRP A 36 11.53 -0.27 -1.28
C TRP A 36 12.14 -1.65 -1.53
N GLN A 37 11.75 -2.32 -2.60
CA GLN A 37 12.19 -3.68 -2.93
C GLN A 37 11.94 -4.65 -1.78
N LEU A 38 10.87 -4.41 -1.06
CA LEU A 38 10.40 -5.21 0.05
C LEU A 38 9.07 -5.83 -0.35
N SER A 39 8.96 -7.13 -0.19
CA SER A 39 7.72 -7.84 -0.44
C SER A 39 7.41 -8.80 0.70
N ASN A 40 6.11 -9.02 0.93
CA ASN A 40 5.62 -9.95 1.92
C ASN A 40 4.69 -10.95 1.25
N VAL A 41 4.88 -12.23 1.56
CA VAL A 41 3.95 -13.28 1.14
C VAL A 41 3.09 -13.62 2.35
N TYR A 42 1.78 -13.56 2.18
CA TYR A 42 0.86 -13.90 3.24
C TYR A 42 -0.23 -14.84 2.75
N GLU A 43 -0.76 -15.63 3.68
CA GLU A 43 -1.87 -16.51 3.40
C GLU A 43 -3.17 -15.71 3.36
N ILE A 44 -3.93 -15.91 2.28
CA ILE A 44 -5.22 -15.26 2.11
C ILE A 44 -6.22 -15.94 3.05
N TYR A 45 -6.99 -15.17 3.81
CA TYR A 45 -8.07 -15.72 4.64
C TYR A 45 -9.00 -16.58 3.78
N PRO A 46 -9.38 -17.79 4.20
CA PRO A 46 -10.19 -18.70 3.39
C PRO A 46 -11.46 -18.07 2.82
N TYR A 47 -12.14 -17.23 3.58
CA TYR A 47 -13.38 -16.60 3.15
C TYR A 47 -13.20 -15.48 2.13
N TRP A 48 -11.94 -15.07 1.82
CA TRP A 48 -11.63 -14.09 0.77
C TRP A 48 -11.04 -14.72 -0.47
N ARG A 49 -10.74 -16.03 -0.47
CA ARG A 49 -10.09 -16.72 -1.60
C ARG A 49 -10.92 -16.73 -2.87
N TYR A 50 -12.24 -16.55 -2.75
CA TYR A 50 -13.12 -16.47 -3.92
C TYR A 50 -12.78 -15.28 -4.84
N ARG A 51 -12.07 -14.27 -4.35
CA ARG A 51 -11.64 -13.09 -5.11
C ARG A 51 -10.44 -13.39 -6.01
N TYR A 52 -9.84 -14.54 -5.87
CA TYR A 52 -8.63 -14.95 -6.58
C TYR A 52 -8.93 -16.14 -7.48
N ALA A 53 -7.96 -16.47 -8.37
CA ALA A 53 -8.09 -17.65 -9.21
C ALA A 53 -8.18 -18.94 -8.35
N PRO A 54 -8.89 -19.98 -8.82
CA PRO A 54 -8.99 -21.23 -8.08
C PRO A 54 -7.61 -21.79 -7.72
N GLY A 55 -7.46 -22.24 -6.48
CA GLY A 55 -6.20 -22.81 -5.97
C GLY A 55 -5.19 -21.81 -5.45
N VAL A 56 -5.44 -20.49 -5.59
CA VAL A 56 -4.56 -19.46 -5.02
C VAL A 56 -4.83 -19.35 -3.52
N THR A 57 -3.81 -19.57 -2.71
CA THR A 57 -3.89 -19.52 -1.25
C THR A 57 -3.03 -18.42 -0.64
N HIS A 58 -2.06 -17.90 -1.37
CA HIS A 58 -1.13 -16.87 -0.91
C HIS A 58 -1.08 -15.71 -1.89
N ASN A 59 -0.80 -14.53 -1.36
CA ASN A 59 -0.62 -13.32 -2.14
C ASN A 59 0.71 -12.66 -1.78
N THR A 60 1.34 -12.02 -2.76
CA THR A 60 2.56 -11.25 -2.55
C THR A 60 2.22 -9.77 -2.55
N GLU A 61 2.59 -9.09 -1.47
CA GLU A 61 2.42 -7.65 -1.31
C GLU A 61 3.75 -6.96 -1.54
N HIS A 62 3.78 -5.99 -2.45
CA HIS A 62 4.94 -5.14 -2.69
C HIS A 62 4.78 -3.83 -1.92
N VAL A 63 5.85 -3.38 -1.26
CA VAL A 63 5.82 -2.20 -0.41
C VAL A 63 6.50 -1.03 -1.08
N PHE A 64 5.80 0.10 -1.11
CA PHE A 64 6.29 1.37 -1.64
C PHE A 64 6.20 2.45 -0.57
N GLY A 65 7.15 3.38 -0.58
CA GLY A 65 7.09 4.58 0.23
C GLY A 65 6.76 5.79 -0.65
N LEU A 66 5.82 6.60 -0.20
CA LEU A 66 5.47 7.86 -0.86
C LEU A 66 5.76 9.01 0.08
N GLU A 67 6.72 9.85 -0.31
CA GLU A 67 7.04 11.07 0.41
C GLU A 67 6.28 12.25 -0.19
N LEU A 68 5.57 12.97 0.67
CA LEU A 68 4.83 14.17 0.33
C LEU A 68 5.49 15.39 0.97
N PRO A 69 5.37 16.58 0.36
CA PRO A 69 5.96 17.79 0.94
C PRO A 69 5.28 18.22 2.24
N ASP A 70 4.04 17.79 2.46
CA ASP A 70 3.22 18.14 3.60
C ASP A 70 2.10 17.11 3.77
N ALA A 71 1.35 17.19 4.87
CA ALA A 71 0.14 16.40 5.08
C ALA A 71 -0.98 16.91 4.19
N LEU A 72 -1.00 16.46 2.93
CA LEU A 72 -1.93 16.94 1.92
C LEU A 72 -3.36 16.44 2.18
N PRO A 73 -4.39 17.21 1.75
CA PRO A 73 -5.75 16.70 1.77
C PRO A 73 -5.89 15.44 0.93
N VAL A 74 -6.67 14.48 1.43
CA VAL A 74 -6.90 13.19 0.79
C VAL A 74 -8.38 13.08 0.45
N GLN A 75 -8.65 12.64 -0.79
CA GLN A 75 -10.01 12.33 -1.23
C GLN A 75 -10.20 10.81 -1.17
N LEU A 76 -10.96 10.34 -0.18
CA LEU A 76 -11.18 8.92 0.03
C LEU A 76 -12.10 8.29 -1.01
N ALA A 77 -11.81 7.02 -1.35
CA ALA A 77 -12.76 6.17 -2.06
C ALA A 77 -13.91 5.84 -1.09
N THR A 78 -15.10 6.37 -1.34
CA THR A 78 -16.23 6.33 -0.41
C THR A 78 -16.78 4.92 -0.17
N ASP A 79 -16.53 3.99 -1.08
CA ASP A 79 -16.92 2.59 -0.96
C ASP A 79 -15.92 1.73 -0.18
N GLU A 80 -14.73 2.26 0.11
CA GLU A 80 -13.67 1.54 0.82
C GLU A 80 -13.34 2.16 2.18
N HIS A 81 -13.40 3.49 2.27
CA HIS A 81 -12.97 4.22 3.46
C HIS A 81 -13.97 5.31 3.82
N VAL A 82 -14.13 5.59 5.11
CA VAL A 82 -15.04 6.62 5.62
C VAL A 82 -14.29 7.83 6.19
N ARG A 83 -13.03 7.68 6.56
CA ARG A 83 -12.21 8.78 7.05
C ARG A 83 -10.73 8.45 6.96
N TYR A 84 -9.90 9.49 7.02
CA TYR A 84 -8.44 9.35 7.13
C TYR A 84 -7.90 10.28 8.22
N GLU A 85 -6.67 10.01 8.65
CA GLU A 85 -6.00 10.82 9.64
C GLU A 85 -4.50 10.76 9.41
N TRP A 86 -3.83 11.91 9.51
CA TRP A 86 -2.38 11.99 9.50
C TRP A 86 -1.86 11.82 10.92
N VAL A 87 -1.03 10.82 11.14
CA VAL A 87 -0.50 10.49 12.47
C VAL A 87 1.00 10.24 12.41
N ASP A 88 1.67 10.35 13.55
CA ASP A 88 3.06 9.91 13.71
C ASP A 88 3.16 8.41 13.39
N TRP A 89 4.30 7.97 12.83
CA TRP A 89 4.45 6.58 12.39
C TRP A 89 4.34 5.57 13.53
N ARG A 90 4.73 5.96 14.76
CA ARG A 90 4.59 5.09 15.93
C ARG A 90 3.12 4.91 16.31
N GLU A 91 2.34 5.96 16.21
CA GLU A 91 0.90 5.89 16.45
C GLU A 91 0.23 5.06 15.37
N ALA A 92 0.62 5.22 14.10
CA ALA A 92 0.13 4.40 13.00
C ALA A 92 0.40 2.92 13.24
N ALA A 93 1.60 2.57 13.72
CA ALA A 93 1.97 1.19 14.02
C ALA A 93 1.09 0.55 15.09
N LYS A 94 0.53 1.35 16.00
CA LYS A 94 -0.41 0.87 17.03
C LYS A 94 -1.83 0.67 16.50
N ARG A 95 -2.21 1.40 15.45
CA ARG A 95 -3.58 1.40 14.91
C ARG A 95 -3.80 0.37 13.81
N VAL A 96 -2.77 -0.01 13.07
CA VAL A 96 -2.89 -1.02 12.02
C VAL A 96 -2.90 -2.42 12.64
N PHE A 97 -3.73 -3.31 12.11
CA PHE A 97 -3.81 -4.68 12.64
C PHE A 97 -3.03 -5.70 11.81
N SER A 98 -2.75 -5.41 10.55
CA SER A 98 -2.00 -6.30 9.67
C SER A 98 -0.51 -6.29 10.01
N TRP A 99 0.10 -7.48 10.17
CA TRP A 99 1.53 -7.58 10.43
C TRP A 99 2.38 -7.00 9.29
N THR A 100 1.90 -7.07 8.04
CA THR A 100 2.61 -6.50 6.89
C THR A 100 2.65 -4.99 6.97
N ASN A 101 1.59 -4.36 7.45
CA ASN A 101 1.56 -2.90 7.67
C ASN A 101 2.49 -2.48 8.79
N VAL A 102 2.56 -3.25 9.88
CA VAL A 102 3.49 -2.99 10.97
C VAL A 102 4.94 -3.05 10.48
N GLU A 103 5.28 -4.08 9.69
CA GLU A 103 6.62 -4.22 9.12
C GLU A 103 6.96 -3.08 8.16
N ALA A 104 6.00 -2.62 7.36
CA ALA A 104 6.20 -1.47 6.47
C ALA A 104 6.51 -0.20 7.28
N LEU A 105 5.80 0.03 8.38
CA LEU A 105 6.03 1.19 9.25
C LEU A 105 7.39 1.11 9.96
N ARG A 106 7.82 -0.07 10.35
CA ARG A 106 9.17 -0.26 10.91
C ARG A 106 10.25 0.05 9.90
N GLU A 107 10.07 -0.39 8.65
CA GLU A 107 10.98 -0.09 7.56
C GLU A 107 11.05 1.41 7.29
N LEU A 108 9.91 2.10 7.35
CA LEU A 108 9.86 3.55 7.24
C LEU A 108 10.73 4.21 8.32
N GLY A 109 10.59 3.77 9.56
CA GLY A 109 11.38 4.27 10.67
C GLY A 109 12.88 4.08 10.46
N LYS A 110 13.30 2.89 9.99
CA LYS A 110 14.71 2.60 9.70
C LYS A 110 15.27 3.49 8.61
N ARG A 111 14.53 3.70 7.52
CA ARG A 111 14.98 4.50 6.37
C ARG A 111 15.17 5.96 6.72
N HIS A 112 14.45 6.45 7.71
CA HIS A 112 14.57 7.82 8.19
C HIS A 112 15.46 7.96 9.43
N GLY A 113 16.19 6.91 9.80
CA GLY A 113 17.09 6.93 10.94
C GLY A 113 16.41 7.04 12.29
N LEU A 114 15.13 6.67 12.36
CA LEU A 114 14.34 6.70 13.58
C LEU A 114 14.59 5.43 14.41
N LEU A 115 14.61 5.57 15.72
CA LEU A 115 14.72 4.44 16.64
C LEU A 115 13.35 3.75 16.80
N LEU A 116 13.41 2.44 16.80
CA LEU A 116 12.22 1.62 17.02
C LEU A 116 12.07 1.25 18.49
#